data_d54de7b4dd7645cf6a7e4a032cdf2b75
#
_entry.id   d54de7b4dd7645cf6a7e4a032cdf2b75
#
_cell.length_a   1.000
_cell.length_b   1.000
_cell.length_c   1.000
_cell.angle_alpha   90.00
_cell.angle_beta   90.00
_cell.angle_gamma   90.00
#
_symmetry.space_group_name_H-M   'P 1'
#
loop_
_entity.id
_entity.type
_entity.pdbx_description
1 polymer ?
#
loop_
_entity_poly.entity_id
_entity_poly.type
_entity_poly.pdbx_seq_one_letter_code
_entity_poly.pdbx_strand_id
1 'polypeptide(L)'
;MSTLLLTACPDSNRTNAQQKPATPVTVKPAPAKPAPDDASAKPSDKDAVIITSIIKDSEAYYKELCKDASVSKEDRRSKLILHIARKFLGTPYVAKTLETEGKERLVINARQLDCTTYVENTMAIYLCVTNSRTSYDDYKNQLRLLRYANGEVAYAARQHYFTQWIEENTKKGYVHELQSPTPPFTAEQLLRIDFMTTHVSLYPMLKDSPEDIKTIAQRERELSVRKYRYIPKASIRNTCLFRSTIKDGDIIAITTSKKGLDTSHIGIAVWHKDGLHMLNASQIHKKVVEEPMTLYKYMQRHPSQTGIRIVRMK
;
A
#
# COMPACT_ATOMS: atom_id res chain seq x y z
N MET A 1 -48.37 18.77 -20.06
CA MET A 1 -48.19 20.21 -19.86
C MET A 1 -47.57 20.38 -18.48
N SER A 2 -46.29 20.66 -18.42
CA SER A 2 -45.64 21.33 -17.31
C SER A 2 -44.18 21.62 -17.70
N THR A 3 -43.82 22.83 -17.56
CA THR A 3 -42.80 23.63 -18.21
C THR A 3 -41.45 23.41 -17.57
N LEU A 4 -40.41 23.19 -18.40
CA LEU A 4 -39.01 23.33 -18.00
C LEU A 4 -38.65 24.79 -17.75
N LEU A 5 -37.97 25.05 -16.64
CA LEU A 5 -37.24 26.29 -16.41
C LEU A 5 -35.75 26.02 -16.44
N LEU A 6 -35.12 26.46 -17.51
CA LEU A 6 -33.67 26.62 -17.64
C LEU A 6 -33.26 27.91 -16.95
N THR A 7 -32.32 27.86 -16.03
CA THR A 7 -31.59 29.03 -15.56
C THR A 7 -30.15 28.95 -16.02
N ALA A 8 -29.78 29.87 -16.89
CA ALA A 8 -28.42 30.09 -17.39
C ALA A 8 -27.59 30.87 -16.37
N CYS A 9 -26.31 30.51 -16.22
CA CYS A 9 -25.29 31.33 -15.56
C CYS A 9 -24.56 32.18 -16.59
N PRO A 10 -24.18 33.44 -16.28
CA PRO A 10 -23.49 34.31 -17.22
C PRO A 10 -21.98 34.14 -17.20
N ASP A 11 -21.39 34.28 -18.39
CA ASP A 11 -19.97 34.42 -18.67
C ASP A 11 -19.38 35.71 -18.08
N SER A 12 -18.16 35.64 -17.56
CA SER A 12 -17.32 36.82 -17.42
C SER A 12 -15.87 36.54 -17.77
N ASN A 13 -15.51 37.05 -18.94
CA ASN A 13 -14.29 37.64 -19.43
C ASN A 13 -12.90 37.32 -18.87
N ARG A 14 -12.13 36.78 -19.79
CA ARG A 14 -10.70 36.95 -20.23
C ARG A 14 -9.86 38.01 -19.51
N THR A 15 -8.67 37.56 -19.06
CA THR A 15 -7.42 38.26 -19.37
C THR A 15 -6.31 37.23 -19.65
N ASN A 16 -5.72 37.36 -20.83
CA ASN A 16 -4.54 36.62 -21.31
C ASN A 16 -3.28 37.12 -20.59
N ALA A 17 -2.55 36.21 -19.95
CA ALA A 17 -1.13 36.39 -19.68
C ALA A 17 -0.41 35.15 -20.18
N GLN A 18 0.31 35.31 -21.28
CA GLN A 18 1.22 34.34 -21.86
C GLN A 18 2.37 34.07 -20.87
N GLN A 19 2.42 32.92 -20.27
CA GLN A 19 3.61 32.37 -19.59
C GLN A 19 4.29 31.37 -20.51
N LYS A 20 5.58 31.66 -20.82
CA LYS A 20 6.51 30.77 -21.54
C LYS A 20 6.54 29.38 -20.87
N PRO A 21 6.66 28.29 -21.65
CA PRO A 21 6.84 26.95 -21.10
C PRO A 21 8.21 26.86 -20.43
N ALA A 22 8.19 26.51 -19.15
CA ALA A 22 9.39 26.17 -18.41
C ALA A 22 9.92 24.81 -18.88
N THR A 23 11.19 24.74 -19.19
CA THR A 23 11.95 23.55 -19.55
C THR A 23 11.85 22.51 -18.44
N PRO A 24 11.66 21.22 -18.73
CA PRO A 24 11.64 20.18 -17.69
C PRO A 24 13.03 20.02 -17.10
N VAL A 25 13.18 20.37 -15.85
CA VAL A 25 14.38 20.06 -15.05
C VAL A 25 14.34 18.55 -14.76
N THR A 26 15.19 17.80 -15.44
CA THR A 26 15.52 16.41 -15.12
C THR A 26 16.32 16.40 -13.83
N VAL A 27 15.65 16.27 -12.68
CA VAL A 27 16.32 15.99 -11.42
C VAL A 27 16.71 14.52 -11.44
N LYS A 28 17.98 14.22 -11.70
CA LYS A 28 18.59 12.93 -11.37
C LYS A 28 18.40 12.71 -9.87
N PRO A 29 17.87 11.55 -9.42
CA PRO A 29 17.85 11.25 -8.00
C PRO A 29 19.30 11.15 -7.52
N ALA A 30 19.67 11.99 -6.56
CA ALA A 30 20.93 11.86 -5.85
C ALA A 30 21.00 10.47 -5.21
N PRO A 31 22.15 9.79 -5.22
CA PRO A 31 22.30 8.51 -4.52
C PRO A 31 22.00 8.76 -3.05
N ALA A 32 21.02 8.01 -2.50
CA ALA A 32 20.76 8.02 -1.08
C ALA A 32 22.03 7.57 -0.36
N LYS A 33 22.52 8.39 0.58
CA LYS A 33 23.57 7.97 1.50
C LYS A 33 23.12 6.67 2.16
N PRO A 34 24.01 5.65 2.26
CA PRO A 34 23.71 4.47 3.04
C PRO A 34 23.33 4.89 4.46
N ALA A 35 22.29 4.27 5.01
CA ALA A 35 21.95 4.43 6.41
C ALA A 35 23.18 3.99 7.25
N PRO A 36 23.44 4.65 8.40
CA PRO A 36 24.57 4.26 9.24
C PRO A 36 24.44 2.77 9.63
N ASP A 37 25.56 2.08 9.63
CA ASP A 37 25.78 0.67 9.90
C ASP A 37 25.07 0.22 11.20
N ASP A 38 23.85 -0.31 11.08
CA ASP A 38 23.23 -1.17 12.09
C ASP A 38 22.25 -2.19 11.44
N ALA A 39 22.48 -2.56 10.18
CA ALA A 39 21.66 -3.52 9.44
C ALA A 39 21.97 -4.99 9.79
N SER A 40 22.97 -5.28 10.61
CA SER A 40 23.31 -6.63 11.09
C SER A 40 22.68 -6.97 12.45
N ALA A 41 22.01 -6.03 13.09
CA ALA A 41 21.45 -6.22 14.41
C ALA A 41 20.25 -7.20 14.36
N LYS A 42 20.24 -8.14 15.27
CA LYS A 42 19.02 -8.78 15.80
C LYS A 42 17.94 -7.70 15.92
N PRO A 43 16.61 -8.03 15.72
CA PRO A 43 15.56 -7.03 15.92
C PRO A 43 15.91 -6.22 17.16
N SER A 44 16.07 -4.90 17.01
CA SER A 44 16.51 -4.11 18.15
C SER A 44 15.44 -4.26 19.23
N ASP A 45 15.82 -4.33 20.50
CA ASP A 45 14.87 -4.35 21.61
C ASP A 45 13.81 -3.24 21.46
N LYS A 46 14.19 -2.13 20.81
CA LYS A 46 13.30 -0.99 20.52
C LYS A 46 12.17 -1.33 19.54
N ASP A 47 12.43 -2.09 18.47
CA ASP A 47 11.36 -2.48 17.53
C ASP A 47 10.40 -3.47 18.19
N ALA A 48 10.92 -4.41 18.96
CA ALA A 48 10.13 -5.35 19.74
C ALA A 48 9.22 -4.62 20.77
N VAL A 49 9.77 -3.63 21.47
CA VAL A 49 9.00 -2.81 22.43
C VAL A 49 7.89 -2.03 21.74
N ILE A 50 8.18 -1.38 20.61
CA ILE A 50 7.18 -0.61 19.84
C ILE A 50 6.06 -1.54 19.37
N ILE A 51 6.39 -2.64 18.71
CA ILE A 51 5.40 -3.59 18.17
C ILE A 51 4.55 -4.19 19.30
N THR A 52 5.17 -4.64 20.38
CA THR A 52 4.44 -5.21 21.52
C THR A 52 3.50 -4.19 22.16
N SER A 53 3.92 -2.94 22.27
CA SER A 53 3.08 -1.85 22.79
C SER A 53 1.86 -1.61 21.89
N ILE A 54 2.05 -1.58 20.56
CA ILE A 54 0.95 -1.40 19.60
C ILE A 54 -0.01 -2.58 19.66
N ILE A 55 0.49 -3.82 19.73
CA ILE A 55 -0.34 -5.03 19.84
C ILE A 55 -1.21 -4.96 21.09
N LYS A 56 -0.61 -4.68 22.27
CA LYS A 56 -1.32 -4.61 23.54
C LYS A 56 -2.42 -3.54 23.54
N ASP A 57 -2.11 -2.37 23.04
CA ASP A 57 -3.07 -1.28 22.92
C ASP A 57 -4.21 -1.62 21.95
N SER A 58 -3.88 -2.22 20.80
CA SER A 58 -4.85 -2.62 19.79
C SER A 58 -5.74 -3.78 20.24
N GLU A 59 -5.21 -4.71 21.04
CA GLU A 59 -5.97 -5.79 21.66
C GLU A 59 -7.00 -5.23 22.64
N ALA A 60 -6.60 -4.28 23.50
CA ALA A 60 -7.51 -3.61 24.43
C ALA A 60 -8.61 -2.87 23.66
N TYR A 61 -8.25 -2.10 22.63
CA TYR A 61 -9.21 -1.40 21.77
C TYR A 61 -10.19 -2.37 21.09
N TYR A 62 -9.70 -3.49 20.54
CA TYR A 62 -10.54 -4.48 19.87
C TYR A 62 -11.51 -5.16 20.83
N LYS A 63 -11.06 -5.47 22.07
CA LYS A 63 -11.93 -6.01 23.12
C LYS A 63 -13.10 -5.07 23.45
N GLU A 64 -12.85 -3.75 23.51
CA GLU A 64 -13.93 -2.78 23.72
C GLU A 64 -14.90 -2.73 22.52
N LEU A 65 -14.38 -2.74 21.28
CA LEU A 65 -15.22 -2.81 20.09
C LEU A 65 -16.11 -4.07 20.05
N CYS A 66 -15.63 -5.19 20.59
CA CYS A 66 -16.38 -6.44 20.62
C CYS A 66 -17.51 -6.46 21.67
N LYS A 67 -17.41 -5.63 22.72
CA LYS A 67 -18.49 -5.49 23.74
C LYS A 67 -19.70 -4.75 23.20
N ASP A 68 -19.50 -3.86 22.22
CA ASP A 68 -20.58 -3.11 21.61
C ASP A 68 -21.25 -3.92 20.50
N ALA A 69 -22.42 -4.50 20.81
CA ALA A 69 -23.20 -5.28 19.87
C ALA A 69 -23.72 -4.48 18.66
N SER A 70 -23.76 -3.14 18.74
CA SER A 70 -24.18 -2.27 17.64
C SER A 70 -23.10 -2.11 16.57
N VAL A 71 -21.83 -2.39 16.89
CA VAL A 71 -20.71 -2.30 15.94
C VAL A 71 -20.65 -3.58 15.09
N SER A 72 -20.88 -3.45 13.81
CA SER A 72 -20.81 -4.58 12.87
C SER A 72 -19.40 -5.17 12.78
N LYS A 73 -19.30 -6.43 12.32
CA LYS A 73 -17.98 -7.05 12.05
C LYS A 73 -17.14 -6.23 11.08
N GLU A 74 -17.77 -5.64 10.06
CA GLU A 74 -17.11 -4.77 9.08
C GLU A 74 -16.56 -3.50 9.73
N ASP A 75 -17.36 -2.84 10.57
CA ASP A 75 -16.91 -1.64 11.27
C ASP A 75 -15.81 -1.93 12.28
N ARG A 76 -15.88 -3.07 13.00
CA ARG A 76 -14.80 -3.52 13.91
C ARG A 76 -13.49 -3.69 13.15
N ARG A 77 -13.52 -4.35 11.98
CA ARG A 77 -12.36 -4.51 11.11
C ARG A 77 -11.78 -3.13 10.73
N SER A 78 -12.62 -2.28 10.16
CA SER A 78 -12.22 -0.94 9.69
C SER A 78 -11.62 -0.10 10.83
N LYS A 79 -12.31 -0.02 11.96
CA LYS A 79 -11.87 0.73 13.14
C LYS A 79 -10.53 0.20 13.68
N LEU A 80 -10.38 -1.13 13.78
CA LEU A 80 -9.14 -1.74 14.28
C LEU A 80 -7.96 -1.47 13.34
N ILE A 81 -8.14 -1.64 12.02
CA ILE A 81 -7.08 -1.37 11.05
C ILE A 81 -6.64 0.09 11.11
N LEU A 82 -7.58 1.04 11.13
CA LEU A 82 -7.24 2.47 11.24
C LEU A 82 -6.58 2.81 12.57
N HIS A 83 -7.01 2.18 13.67
CA HIS A 83 -6.39 2.36 14.98
C HIS A 83 -4.91 1.94 14.95
N ILE A 84 -4.62 0.75 14.44
CA ILE A 84 -3.24 0.25 14.29
C ILE A 84 -2.41 1.12 13.34
N ALA A 85 -2.97 1.43 12.17
CA ALA A 85 -2.29 2.23 11.14
C ALA A 85 -1.85 3.61 11.66
N ARG A 86 -2.68 4.26 12.47
CA ARG A 86 -2.41 5.56 13.07
C ARG A 86 -1.33 5.53 14.16
N LYS A 87 -1.02 4.36 14.75
CA LYS A 87 0.10 4.23 15.70
C LYS A 87 1.46 4.48 15.06
N PHE A 88 1.55 4.35 13.74
CA PHE A 88 2.76 4.62 12.98
C PHE A 88 2.86 6.06 12.44
N LEU A 89 1.88 6.94 12.70
CA LEU A 89 1.95 8.33 12.23
C LEU A 89 3.23 9.03 12.70
N GLY A 90 3.88 9.71 11.77
CA GLY A 90 5.16 10.39 12.03
C GLY A 90 6.41 9.51 11.89
N THR A 91 6.28 8.17 11.81
CA THR A 91 7.42 7.28 11.56
C THR A 91 8.13 7.67 10.27
N PRO A 92 9.46 7.87 10.27
CA PRO A 92 10.23 8.25 9.09
C PRO A 92 10.04 7.30 7.90
N TYR A 93 9.92 7.86 6.69
CA TYR A 93 9.98 7.11 5.45
C TYR A 93 11.42 6.79 5.07
N VAL A 94 11.72 5.52 4.90
CA VAL A 94 13.01 5.05 4.36
C VAL A 94 12.73 3.95 3.34
N ALA A 95 13.19 4.16 2.10
CA ALA A 95 13.06 3.17 1.04
C ALA A 95 14.07 2.03 1.23
N LYS A 96 13.69 0.84 0.70
CA LYS A 96 14.60 -0.32 0.64
C LYS A 96 15.06 -0.85 2.01
N THR A 97 14.27 -0.67 3.06
CA THR A 97 14.60 -1.17 4.41
C THR A 97 14.73 -2.70 4.48
N LEU A 98 14.25 -3.41 3.47
CA LEU A 98 14.36 -4.88 3.35
C LEU A 98 15.60 -5.34 2.58
N GLU A 99 16.30 -4.43 1.89
CA GLU A 99 17.56 -4.75 1.20
C GLU A 99 18.69 -4.75 2.23
N THR A 100 19.16 -5.92 2.60
CA THR A 100 20.22 -6.11 3.59
C THR A 100 21.45 -6.74 2.95
N GLU A 101 22.59 -6.65 3.60
CA GLU A 101 23.78 -7.39 3.18
C GLU A 101 23.66 -8.88 3.53
N GLY A 102 24.23 -9.73 2.65
CA GLY A 102 24.25 -11.17 2.84
C GLY A 102 22.94 -11.88 2.50
N LYS A 103 22.62 -12.92 3.25
CA LYS A 103 21.43 -13.75 2.99
C LYS A 103 20.14 -13.04 3.43
N GLU A 104 19.05 -13.33 2.73
CA GLU A 104 17.71 -12.86 3.10
C GLU A 104 17.37 -13.24 4.55
N ARG A 105 16.75 -12.31 5.23
CA ARG A 105 16.27 -12.49 6.62
C ARG A 105 14.96 -11.76 6.84
N LEU A 106 14.22 -12.18 7.83
CA LEU A 106 13.00 -11.47 8.24
C LEU A 106 13.40 -10.15 8.93
N VAL A 107 13.38 -9.05 8.17
CA VAL A 107 13.61 -7.71 8.72
C VAL A 107 12.36 -7.24 9.44
N ILE A 108 12.52 -6.79 10.69
CA ILE A 108 11.50 -6.11 11.47
C ILE A 108 12.00 -4.70 11.74
N ASN A 109 11.25 -3.71 11.29
CA ASN A 109 11.56 -2.30 11.51
C ASN A 109 10.24 -1.55 11.72
N ALA A 110 10.05 -0.99 12.91
CA ALA A 110 8.89 -0.18 13.28
C ALA A 110 9.23 1.32 13.32
N ARG A 111 10.51 1.67 13.14
CA ARG A 111 11.05 3.04 13.27
C ARG A 111 11.33 3.71 11.93
N GLN A 112 11.38 2.95 10.85
CA GLN A 112 11.60 3.42 9.49
C GLN A 112 10.79 2.53 8.54
N LEU A 113 9.90 3.13 7.78
CA LEU A 113 8.94 2.37 6.95
C LEU A 113 8.93 2.92 5.52
N ASP A 114 8.76 2.03 4.56
CA ASP A 114 8.25 2.35 3.24
C ASP A 114 6.76 1.98 3.12
N CYS A 115 6.16 2.20 1.96
CA CYS A 115 4.73 1.95 1.78
C CYS A 115 4.35 0.47 1.99
N THR A 116 5.22 -0.46 1.59
CA THR A 116 4.98 -1.90 1.73
C THR A 116 5.12 -2.34 3.17
N THR A 117 6.23 -2.00 3.81
CA THR A 117 6.49 -2.39 5.20
C THR A 117 5.50 -1.74 6.17
N TYR A 118 5.00 -0.54 5.88
CA TYR A 118 3.92 0.08 6.64
C TYR A 118 2.63 -0.74 6.60
N VAL A 119 2.19 -1.13 5.40
CA VAL A 119 0.98 -1.96 5.24
C VAL A 119 1.18 -3.33 5.88
N GLU A 120 2.32 -3.99 5.65
CA GLU A 120 2.62 -5.31 6.21
C GLU A 120 2.62 -5.31 7.75
N ASN A 121 3.27 -4.32 8.39
CA ASN A 121 3.25 -4.19 9.85
C ASN A 121 1.83 -4.00 10.37
N THR A 122 1.04 -3.12 9.75
CA THR A 122 -0.36 -2.88 10.14
C THR A 122 -1.19 -4.16 10.04
N MET A 123 -1.07 -4.89 8.92
CA MET A 123 -1.86 -6.11 8.68
C MET A 123 -1.39 -7.28 9.55
N ALA A 124 -0.08 -7.41 9.83
CA ALA A 124 0.43 -8.42 10.75
C ALA A 124 -0.12 -8.23 12.17
N ILE A 125 -0.14 -7.00 12.67
CA ILE A 125 -0.71 -6.68 13.98
C ILE A 125 -2.22 -6.93 13.98
N TYR A 126 -2.95 -6.53 12.93
CA TYR A 126 -4.37 -6.82 12.78
C TYR A 126 -4.66 -8.32 12.90
N LEU A 127 -3.92 -9.16 12.17
CA LEU A 127 -4.07 -10.62 12.21
C LEU A 127 -3.74 -11.19 13.59
N CYS A 128 -2.73 -10.67 14.28
CA CYS A 128 -2.41 -11.07 15.63
C CYS A 128 -3.58 -10.81 16.59
N VAL A 129 -4.10 -9.59 16.58
CA VAL A 129 -5.18 -9.17 17.49
C VAL A 129 -6.47 -9.95 17.23
N THR A 130 -6.88 -10.07 15.96
CA THR A 130 -8.14 -10.75 15.61
C THR A 130 -8.10 -12.26 15.84
N ASN A 131 -6.91 -12.87 15.82
CA ASN A 131 -6.73 -14.30 16.11
C ASN A 131 -6.34 -14.59 17.57
N SER A 132 -6.33 -13.58 18.44
CA SER A 132 -5.93 -13.71 19.85
C SER A 132 -4.52 -14.32 20.04
N ARG A 133 -3.61 -13.99 19.12
CA ARG A 133 -2.20 -14.39 19.10
C ARG A 133 -1.33 -13.15 19.20
N THR A 134 -1.13 -12.65 20.41
CA THR A 134 -0.64 -11.29 20.66
C THR A 134 0.79 -11.23 21.20
N SER A 135 1.53 -12.35 21.15
CA SER A 135 2.95 -12.35 21.47
C SER A 135 3.79 -11.73 20.34
N TYR A 136 5.00 -11.28 20.67
CA TYR A 136 5.94 -10.78 19.66
C TYR A 136 6.35 -11.87 18.66
N ASP A 137 6.43 -13.13 19.10
CA ASP A 137 6.72 -14.26 18.20
C ASP A 137 5.55 -14.56 17.26
N ASP A 138 4.31 -14.42 17.70
CA ASP A 138 3.15 -14.49 16.82
C ASP A 138 3.19 -13.41 15.74
N TYR A 139 3.55 -12.19 16.13
CA TYR A 139 3.72 -11.09 15.17
C TYR A 139 4.82 -11.38 14.14
N LYS A 140 6.00 -11.85 14.57
CA LYS A 140 7.08 -12.26 13.66
C LYS A 140 6.59 -13.31 12.66
N ASN A 141 5.86 -14.30 13.16
CA ASN A 141 5.30 -15.35 12.32
C ASN A 141 4.27 -14.80 11.33
N GLN A 142 3.36 -13.92 11.75
CA GLN A 142 2.37 -13.30 10.86
C GLN A 142 3.04 -12.42 9.80
N LEU A 143 4.02 -11.61 10.18
CA LEU A 143 4.78 -10.79 9.24
C LEU A 143 5.53 -11.65 8.19
N ARG A 144 6.15 -12.75 8.63
CA ARG A 144 6.79 -13.73 7.76
C ARG A 144 5.82 -14.34 6.76
N LEU A 145 4.65 -14.75 7.22
CA LEU A 145 3.60 -15.32 6.37
C LEU A 145 3.01 -14.32 5.39
N LEU A 146 2.88 -13.04 5.76
CA LEU A 146 2.41 -11.98 4.87
C LEU A 146 3.44 -11.62 3.79
N ARG A 147 4.72 -11.54 4.15
CA ARG A 147 5.79 -11.03 3.29
C ARG A 147 6.35 -12.06 2.31
N TYR A 148 6.38 -13.33 2.71
CA TYR A 148 7.03 -14.39 1.94
C TYR A 148 6.03 -15.40 1.40
N ALA A 149 6.24 -15.86 0.17
CA ALA A 149 5.51 -16.99 -0.39
C ALA A 149 5.75 -18.24 0.49
N ASN A 150 4.69 -18.94 0.85
CA ASN A 150 4.71 -20.09 1.77
C ASN A 150 5.40 -19.83 3.13
N GLY A 151 5.69 -18.55 3.46
CA GLY A 151 6.43 -18.18 4.66
C GLY A 151 7.91 -18.57 4.64
N GLU A 152 8.48 -18.89 3.49
CA GLU A 152 9.89 -19.21 3.32
C GLU A 152 10.71 -17.92 3.27
N VAL A 153 11.67 -17.75 4.19
CA VAL A 153 12.53 -16.57 4.23
C VAL A 153 13.67 -16.74 3.23
N ALA A 154 13.40 -16.35 1.98
CA ALA A 154 14.36 -16.35 0.88
C ALA A 154 14.09 -15.15 -0.03
N TYR A 155 15.12 -14.60 -0.68
CA TYR A 155 14.98 -13.41 -1.51
C TYR A 155 13.95 -13.58 -2.60
N ALA A 156 14.03 -14.65 -3.38
CA ALA A 156 13.06 -14.95 -4.46
C ALA A 156 11.67 -15.34 -3.95
N ALA A 157 11.52 -15.72 -2.66
CA ALA A 157 10.24 -15.99 -2.03
C ALA A 157 9.58 -14.73 -1.45
N ARG A 158 10.32 -13.63 -1.30
CA ARG A 158 9.76 -12.33 -0.91
C ARG A 158 8.82 -11.84 -2.01
N GLN A 159 7.65 -11.34 -1.62
CA GLN A 159 6.62 -10.93 -2.57
C GLN A 159 6.92 -9.52 -3.08
N HIS A 160 7.83 -9.41 -4.07
CA HIS A 160 8.37 -8.15 -4.57
C HIS A 160 7.37 -7.30 -5.32
N TYR A 161 6.40 -7.93 -6.00
CA TYR A 161 5.30 -7.24 -6.69
C TYR A 161 4.05 -7.29 -5.85
N PHE A 162 3.34 -6.17 -5.75
CA PHE A 162 2.16 -6.13 -4.89
C PHE A 162 1.02 -7.02 -5.39
N THR A 163 0.93 -7.26 -6.69
CA THR A 163 0.01 -8.25 -7.24
C THR A 163 0.32 -9.66 -6.73
N GLN A 164 1.59 -10.04 -6.65
CA GLN A 164 2.00 -11.30 -6.04
C GLN A 164 1.60 -11.36 -4.56
N TRP A 165 1.81 -10.26 -3.83
CA TRP A 165 1.42 -10.13 -2.44
C TRP A 165 -0.10 -10.35 -2.25
N ILE A 166 -0.92 -9.74 -3.12
CA ILE A 166 -2.37 -9.92 -3.09
C ILE A 166 -2.74 -11.39 -3.35
N GLU A 167 -2.20 -12.00 -4.39
CA GLU A 167 -2.53 -13.39 -4.77
C GLU A 167 -2.15 -14.39 -3.68
N GLU A 168 -0.92 -14.30 -3.17
CA GLU A 168 -0.44 -15.22 -2.14
C GLU A 168 -1.21 -15.05 -0.82
N ASN A 169 -1.53 -13.81 -0.43
CA ASN A 169 -2.30 -13.57 0.78
C ASN A 169 -3.80 -13.85 0.61
N THR A 170 -4.31 -13.84 -0.64
CA THR A 170 -5.66 -14.33 -0.96
C THR A 170 -5.73 -15.85 -0.82
N LYS A 171 -4.73 -16.60 -1.32
CA LYS A 171 -4.65 -18.06 -1.14
C LYS A 171 -4.61 -18.47 0.33
N LYS A 172 -3.91 -17.69 1.16
CA LYS A 172 -3.84 -17.90 2.64
C LYS A 172 -5.12 -17.50 3.38
N GLY A 173 -6.08 -16.87 2.69
CA GLY A 173 -7.33 -16.42 3.28
C GLY A 173 -7.23 -15.13 4.09
N TYR A 174 -6.13 -14.39 4.02
CA TYR A 174 -5.94 -13.15 4.78
C TYR A 174 -6.63 -11.95 4.14
N VAL A 175 -6.66 -11.91 2.82
CA VAL A 175 -7.26 -10.81 2.05
C VAL A 175 -8.15 -11.34 0.93
N HIS A 176 -8.92 -10.43 0.34
CA HIS A 176 -9.50 -10.61 -0.99
C HIS A 176 -9.43 -9.29 -1.75
N GLU A 177 -9.15 -9.37 -3.04
CA GLU A 177 -9.19 -8.23 -3.92
C GLU A 177 -10.62 -8.03 -4.44
N LEU A 178 -11.08 -6.78 -4.44
CA LEU A 178 -12.37 -6.44 -5.00
C LEU A 178 -12.25 -6.39 -6.54
N GLN A 179 -12.75 -7.42 -7.20
CA GLN A 179 -12.80 -7.55 -8.65
C GLN A 179 -14.27 -7.66 -9.09
N SER A 180 -14.80 -6.57 -9.64
CA SER A 180 -16.20 -6.53 -10.12
C SER A 180 -16.24 -6.04 -11.57
N PRO A 181 -17.08 -6.61 -12.43
CA PRO A 181 -17.32 -6.09 -13.77
C PRO A 181 -18.16 -4.82 -13.78
N THR A 182 -18.69 -4.40 -12.62
CA THR A 182 -19.59 -3.23 -12.47
C THR A 182 -18.85 -2.03 -11.88
N PRO A 183 -19.38 -0.80 -12.06
CA PRO A 183 -18.83 0.36 -11.39
C PRO A 183 -18.63 0.15 -9.89
N PRO A 184 -17.56 0.74 -9.31
CA PRO A 184 -16.65 1.71 -9.93
C PRO A 184 -15.45 1.11 -10.69
N PHE A 185 -15.30 -0.20 -10.82
CA PHE A 185 -14.17 -0.91 -11.45
C PHE A 185 -14.32 -0.95 -12.98
N THR A 186 -14.24 0.19 -13.64
CA THR A 186 -14.59 0.36 -15.06
C THR A 186 -13.44 0.18 -16.02
N ALA A 187 -12.20 -0.03 -15.55
CA ALA A 187 -11.04 -0.23 -16.39
C ALA A 187 -10.33 -1.55 -16.09
N GLU A 188 -9.53 -2.01 -17.05
CA GLU A 188 -8.70 -3.22 -16.92
C GLU A 188 -7.24 -2.88 -17.11
N GLN A 189 -6.39 -3.45 -16.27
CA GLN A 189 -4.94 -3.43 -16.42
C GLN A 189 -4.47 -4.82 -16.85
N LEU A 190 -3.89 -4.89 -18.05
CA LEU A 190 -3.13 -6.06 -18.49
C LEU A 190 -1.70 -5.93 -17.95
N LEU A 191 -1.30 -6.83 -17.08
CA LEU A 191 0.04 -6.80 -16.50
C LEU A 191 1.10 -7.25 -17.52
N ARG A 192 2.23 -6.55 -17.49
CA ARG A 192 3.49 -6.91 -18.16
C ARG A 192 4.61 -6.61 -17.18
N ILE A 193 5.03 -7.63 -16.47
CA ILE A 193 5.95 -7.54 -15.32
C ILE A 193 7.32 -8.06 -15.74
N ASP A 194 8.34 -7.20 -15.65
CA ASP A 194 9.73 -7.54 -15.96
C ASP A 194 10.73 -6.57 -15.30
N PHE A 195 10.27 -5.71 -14.38
CA PHE A 195 11.10 -4.60 -13.88
C PHE A 195 12.34 -5.08 -13.15
N MET A 196 12.25 -6.07 -12.27
CA MET A 196 13.40 -6.53 -11.49
C MET A 196 14.44 -7.20 -12.37
N THR A 197 14.01 -8.06 -13.28
CA THR A 197 14.94 -8.80 -14.15
C THR A 197 15.55 -7.92 -15.25
N THR A 198 14.89 -6.85 -15.66
CA THR A 198 15.45 -5.87 -16.60
C THR A 198 16.30 -4.79 -15.91
N HIS A 199 16.24 -4.67 -14.58
CA HIS A 199 16.97 -3.68 -13.80
C HIS A 199 17.71 -4.31 -12.62
N VAL A 200 18.33 -5.48 -12.83
CA VAL A 200 19.02 -6.27 -11.78
C VAL A 200 20.01 -5.43 -10.97
N SER A 201 20.70 -4.48 -11.63
CA SER A 201 21.68 -3.58 -10.97
C SER A 201 21.08 -2.69 -9.86
N LEU A 202 19.76 -2.50 -9.83
CA LEU A 202 19.07 -1.74 -8.79
C LEU A 202 18.81 -2.57 -7.51
N TYR A 203 19.09 -3.86 -7.55
CA TYR A 203 18.80 -4.83 -6.49
C TYR A 203 20.07 -5.53 -6.04
N PRO A 204 20.80 -5.00 -5.02
CA PRO A 204 22.09 -5.55 -4.59
C PRO A 204 22.02 -7.05 -4.22
N MET A 205 20.95 -7.49 -3.59
CA MET A 205 20.76 -8.89 -3.21
C MET A 205 20.46 -9.81 -4.39
N LEU A 206 19.97 -9.28 -5.53
CA LEU A 206 19.62 -10.05 -6.73
C LEU A 206 20.80 -10.19 -7.70
N LYS A 207 21.62 -9.15 -7.85
CA LYS A 207 22.62 -9.03 -8.92
C LYS A 207 23.63 -10.20 -8.95
N ASP A 208 23.94 -10.78 -7.79
CA ASP A 208 24.96 -11.81 -7.62
C ASP A 208 24.33 -13.22 -7.45
N SER A 209 23.01 -13.36 -7.68
CA SER A 209 22.28 -14.62 -7.54
C SER A 209 21.55 -15.02 -8.85
N PRO A 210 22.22 -15.76 -9.76
CA PRO A 210 21.57 -16.22 -11.01
C PRO A 210 20.31 -17.07 -10.77
N GLU A 211 20.25 -17.83 -9.68
CA GLU A 211 19.10 -18.66 -9.32
C GLU A 211 17.90 -17.79 -8.90
N ASP A 212 18.12 -16.76 -8.08
CA ASP A 212 17.07 -15.84 -7.71
C ASP A 212 16.57 -15.04 -8.93
N ILE A 213 17.49 -14.61 -9.82
CA ILE A 213 17.11 -13.96 -11.09
C ILE A 213 16.20 -14.88 -11.91
N LYS A 214 16.56 -16.17 -12.07
CA LYS A 214 15.75 -17.14 -12.79
C LYS A 214 14.37 -17.34 -12.16
N THR A 215 14.31 -17.45 -10.84
CA THR A 215 13.08 -17.65 -10.08
C THR A 215 12.18 -16.41 -10.17
N ILE A 216 12.73 -15.21 -10.03
CA ILE A 216 11.99 -13.95 -10.18
C ILE A 216 11.50 -13.78 -11.61
N ALA A 217 12.34 -14.11 -12.64
CA ALA A 217 11.91 -14.05 -14.03
C ALA A 217 10.74 -15.01 -14.33
N GLN A 218 10.73 -16.17 -13.71
CA GLN A 218 9.58 -17.08 -13.82
C GLN A 218 8.34 -16.45 -13.17
N ARG A 219 8.48 -15.86 -11.98
CA ARG A 219 7.37 -15.19 -11.28
C ARG A 219 6.84 -13.99 -12.07
N GLU A 220 7.70 -13.19 -12.66
CA GLU A 220 7.33 -12.08 -13.54
C GLU A 220 6.51 -12.56 -14.75
N ARG A 221 6.91 -13.68 -15.37
CA ARG A 221 6.12 -14.31 -16.46
C ARG A 221 4.77 -14.81 -15.99
N GLU A 222 4.67 -15.43 -14.81
CA GLU A 222 3.42 -15.93 -14.25
C GLU A 222 2.43 -14.80 -13.90
N LEU A 223 2.93 -13.65 -13.47
CA LEU A 223 2.13 -12.46 -13.19
C LEU A 223 1.72 -11.71 -14.46
N SER A 224 2.56 -11.81 -15.50
CA SER A 224 2.27 -11.18 -16.79
C SER A 224 1.07 -11.82 -17.47
N VAL A 225 0.48 -11.13 -18.44
CA VAL A 225 -0.73 -11.55 -19.21
C VAL A 225 -2.01 -11.69 -18.37
N ARG A 226 -1.96 -11.46 -17.07
CA ARG A 226 -3.16 -11.41 -16.23
C ARG A 226 -3.83 -10.04 -16.31
N LYS A 227 -5.16 -10.05 -16.20
CA LYS A 227 -5.97 -8.83 -16.22
C LYS A 227 -6.58 -8.60 -14.85
N TYR A 228 -6.52 -7.36 -14.40
CA TYR A 228 -7.15 -6.92 -13.16
C TYR A 228 -8.01 -5.70 -13.42
N ARG A 229 -9.19 -5.68 -12.83
CA ARG A 229 -10.05 -4.51 -12.87
C ARG A 229 -9.59 -3.50 -11.83
N TYR A 230 -9.70 -2.23 -12.20
CA TYR A 230 -9.34 -1.13 -11.32
C TYR A 230 -10.27 0.07 -11.50
N ILE A 231 -10.25 0.97 -10.54
CA ILE A 231 -10.98 2.23 -10.58
C ILE A 231 -10.05 3.29 -11.19
N PRO A 232 -10.36 3.84 -12.38
CA PRO A 232 -9.54 4.89 -12.98
C PRO A 232 -9.43 6.12 -12.07
N LYS A 233 -8.26 6.76 -12.02
CA LYS A 233 -8.06 7.94 -11.16
C LYS A 233 -9.05 9.07 -11.47
N ALA A 234 -9.41 9.23 -12.74
CA ALA A 234 -10.40 10.23 -13.17
C ALA A 234 -11.82 9.93 -12.68
N SER A 235 -12.10 8.69 -12.27
CA SER A 235 -13.42 8.26 -11.80
C SER A 235 -13.59 8.30 -10.29
N ILE A 236 -12.51 8.54 -9.51
CA ILE A 236 -12.59 8.58 -8.06
C ILE A 236 -13.48 9.75 -7.62
N ARG A 237 -14.54 9.45 -6.86
CA ARG A 237 -15.58 10.42 -6.44
C ARG A 237 -15.97 10.19 -4.98
N ASN A 238 -16.53 11.23 -4.37
CA ASN A 238 -17.16 11.14 -3.06
C ASN A 238 -18.67 10.92 -3.24
N THR A 239 -19.07 9.69 -3.53
CA THR A 239 -20.47 9.28 -3.73
C THR A 239 -20.85 8.09 -2.86
N CYS A 240 -22.14 7.82 -2.70
CA CYS A 240 -22.62 6.64 -1.98
C CYS A 240 -22.05 5.35 -2.56
N LEU A 241 -21.93 5.22 -3.89
CA LEU A 241 -21.35 4.06 -4.55
C LEU A 241 -19.90 3.81 -4.08
N PHE A 242 -19.05 4.85 -4.08
CA PHE A 242 -17.67 4.72 -3.64
C PHE A 242 -17.57 4.39 -2.16
N ARG A 243 -18.37 5.04 -1.30
CA ARG A 243 -18.42 4.79 0.15
C ARG A 243 -18.95 3.38 0.50
N SER A 244 -19.88 2.85 -0.30
CA SER A 244 -20.36 1.49 -0.12
C SER A 244 -19.36 0.44 -0.59
N THR A 245 -18.58 0.75 -1.62
CA THR A 245 -17.59 -0.16 -2.22
C THR A 245 -16.27 -0.18 -1.45
N ILE A 246 -15.69 1.00 -1.20
CA ILE A 246 -14.39 1.16 -0.52
C ILE A 246 -14.67 1.48 0.95
N LYS A 247 -14.13 0.69 1.85
CA LYS A 247 -14.30 0.88 3.29
C LYS A 247 -13.02 1.43 3.92
N ASP A 248 -13.18 2.09 5.04
CA ASP A 248 -12.07 2.43 5.91
C ASP A 248 -11.24 1.18 6.22
N GLY A 249 -9.93 1.28 6.15
CA GLY A 249 -9.03 0.16 6.39
C GLY A 249 -8.79 -0.75 5.17
N ASP A 250 -9.47 -0.56 4.02
CA ASP A 250 -9.10 -1.26 2.80
C ASP A 250 -7.71 -0.83 2.33
N ILE A 251 -6.94 -1.76 1.77
CA ILE A 251 -5.66 -1.44 1.16
C ILE A 251 -5.90 -0.89 -0.24
N ILE A 252 -5.33 0.27 -0.51
CA ILE A 252 -5.31 0.91 -1.83
C ILE A 252 -4.01 0.55 -2.52
N ALA A 253 -4.08 -0.13 -3.66
CA ALA A 253 -2.95 -0.37 -4.54
C ALA A 253 -3.04 0.55 -5.76
N ILE A 254 -2.13 1.51 -5.87
CA ILE A 254 -2.14 2.51 -6.94
C ILE A 254 -1.48 1.93 -8.18
N THR A 255 -2.26 1.75 -9.24
CA THR A 255 -1.80 1.25 -10.53
C THR A 255 -0.95 2.28 -11.27
N THR A 256 -0.06 1.82 -12.14
CA THR A 256 0.90 2.69 -12.83
C THR A 256 1.02 2.41 -14.33
N SER A 257 1.38 3.43 -15.09
CA SER A 257 1.78 3.33 -16.49
C SER A 257 3.29 3.07 -16.68
N LYS A 258 4.07 2.97 -15.59
CA LYS A 258 5.50 2.64 -15.67
C LYS A 258 5.66 1.22 -16.16
N LYS A 259 6.50 1.04 -17.18
CA LYS A 259 6.78 -0.28 -17.78
C LYS A 259 7.37 -1.24 -16.75
N GLY A 260 6.96 -2.49 -16.83
CA GLY A 260 7.48 -3.57 -16.00
C GLY A 260 6.94 -3.62 -14.56
N LEU A 261 6.08 -2.66 -14.14
CA LEU A 261 5.52 -2.58 -12.80
C LEU A 261 4.00 -2.78 -12.81
N ASP A 262 3.49 -3.36 -11.74
CA ASP A 262 2.05 -3.51 -11.48
C ASP A 262 1.46 -2.30 -10.75
N THR A 263 2.13 -1.86 -9.71
CA THR A 263 1.74 -0.76 -8.83
C THR A 263 2.91 0.20 -8.60
N SER A 264 2.62 1.43 -8.21
CA SER A 264 3.64 2.44 -7.88
C SER A 264 3.65 2.83 -6.42
N HIS A 265 2.58 2.56 -5.68
CA HIS A 265 2.43 2.92 -4.29
C HIS A 265 1.25 2.18 -3.66
N ILE A 266 1.29 1.99 -2.35
CA ILE A 266 0.19 1.41 -1.58
C ILE A 266 -0.06 2.19 -0.30
N GLY A 267 -1.27 2.08 0.22
CA GLY A 267 -1.66 2.70 1.49
C GLY A 267 -2.99 2.14 1.98
N ILE A 268 -3.55 2.76 3.00
CA ILE A 268 -4.80 2.33 3.66
C ILE A 268 -5.86 3.40 3.46
N ALA A 269 -7.04 3.01 3.03
CA ALA A 269 -8.17 3.89 2.77
C ALA A 269 -8.71 4.53 4.05
N VAL A 270 -8.97 5.82 3.98
CA VAL A 270 -9.64 6.60 5.04
C VAL A 270 -10.64 7.53 4.41
N TRP A 271 -11.90 7.47 4.85
CA TRP A 271 -12.93 8.37 4.42
C TRP A 271 -13.03 9.61 5.32
N HIS A 272 -12.85 10.78 4.71
CA HIS A 272 -13.19 12.07 5.32
C HIS A 272 -14.49 12.64 4.75
N LYS A 273 -14.94 13.78 5.28
CA LYS A 273 -16.15 14.45 4.77
C LYS A 273 -15.99 14.88 3.31
N ASP A 274 -14.82 15.35 2.93
CA ASP A 274 -14.48 15.85 1.59
C ASP A 274 -14.13 14.74 0.57
N GLY A 275 -13.87 13.51 1.02
CA GLY A 275 -13.61 12.39 0.11
C GLY A 275 -12.75 11.27 0.69
N LEU A 276 -12.28 10.41 -0.21
CA LEU A 276 -11.35 9.34 0.11
C LEU A 276 -9.93 9.92 0.26
N HIS A 277 -9.30 9.61 1.38
CA HIS A 277 -7.89 9.89 1.69
C HIS A 277 -7.11 8.59 1.84
N MET A 278 -5.81 8.69 2.12
CA MET A 278 -4.94 7.53 2.27
C MET A 278 -3.98 7.72 3.44
N LEU A 279 -3.94 6.75 4.35
CA LEU A 279 -2.83 6.58 5.30
C LEU A 279 -1.71 5.85 4.57
N ASN A 280 -0.50 6.42 4.57
CA ASN A 280 0.63 5.83 3.85
C ASN A 280 1.98 6.27 4.41
N ALA A 281 3.01 5.45 4.21
CA ALA A 281 4.39 5.90 4.37
C ALA A 281 4.77 6.70 3.12
N SER A 282 4.83 8.01 3.26
CA SER A 282 4.95 8.95 2.16
C SER A 282 6.40 9.35 1.88
N GLN A 283 6.88 9.05 0.68
CA GLN A 283 8.17 9.54 0.21
C GLN A 283 8.20 11.07 0.11
N ILE A 284 7.05 11.70 -0.17
CA ILE A 284 6.93 13.15 -0.31
C ILE A 284 7.04 13.83 1.06
N HIS A 285 6.26 13.35 2.03
CA HIS A 285 6.25 13.89 3.39
C HIS A 285 7.39 13.35 4.27
N LYS A 286 8.20 12.39 3.76
CA LYS A 286 9.31 11.73 4.47
C LYS A 286 8.90 11.01 5.77
N LYS A 287 7.64 10.67 5.90
CA LYS A 287 7.08 9.98 7.08
C LYS A 287 5.74 9.33 6.78
N VAL A 288 5.27 8.51 7.71
CA VAL A 288 3.89 8.02 7.70
C VAL A 288 2.94 9.17 7.96
N VAL A 289 1.96 9.35 7.08
CA VAL A 289 0.95 10.42 7.17
C VAL A 289 -0.43 9.90 6.80
N GLU A 290 -1.44 10.52 7.35
CA GLU A 290 -2.77 10.55 6.75
C GLU A 290 -2.74 11.70 5.74
N GLU A 291 -2.78 11.40 4.45
CA GLU A 291 -2.58 12.36 3.35
C GLU A 291 -3.62 13.49 3.46
N PRO A 292 -3.19 14.76 3.57
CA PRO A 292 -4.12 15.88 3.76
C PRO A 292 -4.98 16.17 2.54
N MET A 293 -4.56 15.72 1.37
CA MET A 293 -5.35 15.82 0.14
C MET A 293 -6.22 14.59 -0.06
N THR A 294 -7.39 14.78 -0.66
CA THR A 294 -8.15 13.64 -1.17
C THR A 294 -7.32 12.82 -2.14
N LEU A 295 -7.52 11.52 -2.17
CA LEU A 295 -6.81 10.61 -3.07
C LEU A 295 -6.93 11.05 -4.54
N TYR A 296 -8.10 11.57 -4.93
CA TYR A 296 -8.29 12.15 -6.26
C TYR A 296 -7.27 13.27 -6.53
N LYS A 297 -7.18 14.27 -5.66
CA LYS A 297 -6.24 15.41 -5.81
C LYS A 297 -4.79 14.94 -5.78
N TYR A 298 -4.46 14.01 -4.86
CA TYR A 298 -3.14 13.40 -4.76
C TYR A 298 -2.72 12.76 -6.10
N MET A 299 -3.58 11.91 -6.68
CA MET A 299 -3.25 11.19 -7.91
C MET A 299 -3.16 12.10 -9.15
N GLN A 300 -3.88 13.24 -9.18
CA GLN A 300 -3.74 14.20 -10.28
C GLN A 300 -2.33 14.81 -10.36
N ARG A 301 -1.61 14.89 -9.24
CA ARG A 301 -0.22 15.37 -9.19
C ARG A 301 0.80 14.31 -9.60
N HIS A 302 0.36 13.07 -9.88
CA HIS A 302 1.21 11.94 -10.22
C HIS A 302 0.81 11.37 -11.60
N PRO A 303 1.37 11.87 -12.71
CA PRO A 303 0.94 11.51 -14.08
C PRO A 303 0.99 10.00 -14.37
N SER A 304 2.00 9.30 -13.82
CA SER A 304 2.16 7.85 -14.04
C SER A 304 1.15 7.00 -13.27
N GLN A 305 0.43 7.55 -12.30
CA GLN A 305 -0.63 6.82 -11.59
C GLN A 305 -1.89 6.78 -12.45
N THR A 306 -2.44 5.59 -12.66
CA THR A 306 -3.58 5.38 -13.59
C THR A 306 -4.90 5.18 -12.87
N GLY A 307 -4.89 4.58 -11.68
CA GLY A 307 -6.07 4.30 -10.88
C GLY A 307 -5.74 3.50 -9.63
N ILE A 308 -6.74 2.85 -9.06
CA ILE A 308 -6.60 2.09 -7.82
C ILE A 308 -7.24 0.70 -7.92
N ARG A 309 -6.58 -0.28 -7.36
CA ARG A 309 -7.13 -1.60 -7.00
C ARG A 309 -7.38 -1.60 -5.50
N ILE A 310 -8.40 -2.32 -5.06
CA ILE A 310 -8.84 -2.34 -3.65
C ILE A 310 -8.71 -3.75 -3.11
N VAL A 311 -8.03 -3.89 -1.97
CA VAL A 311 -7.80 -5.16 -1.30
C VAL A 311 -8.31 -5.07 0.13
N ARG A 312 -9.11 -6.04 0.55
CA ARG A 312 -9.78 -6.04 1.85
C ARG A 312 -9.29 -7.19 2.71
N MET A 313 -8.96 -6.89 3.98
CA MET A 313 -8.72 -7.92 4.99
C MET A 313 -10.00 -8.71 5.29
N LYS A 314 -9.86 -10.01 5.54
CA LYS A 314 -10.99 -10.88 5.94
C LYS A 314 -11.21 -10.91 7.44
#